data_235d1d777e9ce6038717c10cd0f772dd
#
_entry.id   235d1d777e9ce6038717c10cd0f772dd
#
_cell.length_a   1.000
_cell.length_b   1.000
_cell.length_c   1.000
_cell.angle_alpha   90.00
_cell.angle_beta   90.00
_cell.angle_gamma   90.00
#
_symmetry.space_group_name_H-M   'P 1'
#
loop_
_entity.id
_entity.type
_entity.pdbx_description
1 polymer ?
#
loop_
_entity_poly.entity_id
_entity_poly.type
_entity_poly.pdbx_seq_one_letter_code
_entity_poly.pdbx_strand_id
1 'polypeptide(L)'
;MYGIFVNSDGGIPYADAIVSGVKTIETRNRDMLSKLVGKRVAVVKTRRGKNPTIVGYGRIKSKLFVNVEEFELVRDATLIPKGSQYDCNRKGKWLYALAEAEKCEPYPLPKNAKRHGISWCEFDFFHMNGEEQNNG
;
A
#
# COMPACT_ATOMS: atom_id res chain seq x y z
N MET A 1 6.50 -10.03 -8.69
CA MET A 1 5.41 -9.32 -8.00
C MET A 1 5.96 -8.11 -7.28
N TYR A 2 5.29 -6.99 -7.43
CA TYR A 2 5.59 -5.77 -6.67
C TYR A 2 4.71 -5.71 -5.43
N GLY A 3 5.23 -5.14 -4.36
CA GLY A 3 4.46 -4.89 -3.14
C GLY A 3 4.64 -3.46 -2.67
N ILE A 4 3.59 -2.90 -2.09
CA ILE A 4 3.66 -1.59 -1.44
C ILE A 4 3.58 -1.76 0.07
N PHE A 5 4.44 -1.05 0.81
CA PHE A 5 4.41 -1.09 2.26
C PHE A 5 3.39 -0.08 2.77
N VAL A 6 2.44 -0.56 3.56
CA VAL A 6 1.39 0.28 4.14
C VAL A 6 1.46 0.17 5.66
N ASN A 7 1.88 1.27 6.30
CA ASN A 7 1.96 1.33 7.75
C ASN A 7 0.56 1.34 8.35
N SER A 8 0.32 0.44 9.31
CA SER A 8 -0.97 0.29 9.97
C SER A 8 -0.85 0.51 11.49
N ASP A 9 0.18 1.23 11.93
CA ASP A 9 0.28 1.70 13.32
C ASP A 9 -0.71 2.85 13.53
N GLY A 10 -1.06 3.11 14.77
CA GLY A 10 -1.87 4.28 15.14
C GLY A 10 -3.38 4.06 15.11
N GLY A 11 -3.83 2.83 15.05
CA GLY A 11 -5.24 2.49 15.23
C GLY A 11 -6.09 2.42 13.97
N ILE A 12 -5.65 2.98 12.84
CA ILE A 12 -6.38 2.87 11.59
C ILE A 12 -5.74 1.75 10.75
N PRO A 13 -6.49 0.69 10.41
CA PRO A 13 -5.94 -0.45 9.67
C PRO A 13 -5.91 -0.15 8.17
N TYR A 14 -5.01 0.73 7.74
CA TYR A 14 -4.95 1.20 6.34
C TYR A 14 -4.77 0.06 5.34
N ALA A 15 -3.88 -0.89 5.62
CA ALA A 15 -3.63 -2.00 4.70
C ALA A 15 -4.88 -2.86 4.51
N ASP A 16 -5.56 -3.21 5.62
CA ASP A 16 -6.79 -3.99 5.57
C ASP A 16 -7.90 -3.22 4.84
N ALA A 17 -7.96 -1.90 5.03
CA ALA A 17 -8.94 -1.05 4.37
C ALA A 17 -8.72 -0.99 2.85
N ILE A 18 -7.47 -1.01 2.39
CA ILE A 18 -7.16 -1.06 0.96
C ILE A 18 -7.68 -2.35 0.35
N VAL A 19 -7.36 -3.49 0.94
CA VAL A 19 -7.72 -4.78 0.34
C VAL A 19 -9.20 -5.11 0.45
N SER A 20 -9.92 -4.45 1.36
CA SER A 20 -11.38 -4.54 1.44
C SER A 20 -12.11 -3.54 0.54
N GLY A 21 -11.38 -2.64 -0.12
CA GLY A 21 -11.96 -1.64 -1.01
C GLY A 21 -12.53 -0.41 -0.31
N VAL A 22 -12.37 -0.28 1.00
CA VAL A 22 -12.84 0.88 1.77
C VAL A 22 -11.94 2.09 1.57
N LYS A 23 -10.62 1.87 1.55
CA LYS A 23 -9.64 2.90 1.24
C LYS A 23 -9.24 2.78 -0.23
N THR A 24 -9.60 3.77 -1.04
CA THR A 24 -9.37 3.74 -2.49
C THR A 24 -8.27 4.69 -2.97
N ILE A 25 -7.68 5.46 -2.05
CA ILE A 25 -6.55 6.34 -2.35
C ILE A 25 -5.45 6.14 -1.31
N GLU A 26 -4.26 5.75 -1.77
CA GLU A 26 -3.06 5.74 -0.95
C GLU A 26 -2.33 7.07 -1.11
N THR A 27 -1.65 7.53 -0.06
CA THR A 27 -1.00 8.84 -0.08
C THR A 27 0.46 8.73 0.32
N ARG A 28 1.29 9.58 -0.29
CA ARG A 28 2.72 9.69 0.02
C ARG A 28 3.15 11.14 -0.07
N ASN A 29 4.14 11.53 0.74
CA ASN A 29 4.67 12.89 0.70
C ASN A 29 5.49 13.14 -0.57
N ARG A 30 6.11 12.10 -1.13
CA ARG A 30 6.90 12.14 -2.35
C ARG A 30 6.32 11.16 -3.36
N ASP A 31 6.68 11.32 -4.63
CA ASP A 31 6.22 10.43 -5.70
C ASP A 31 6.96 9.09 -5.65
N MET A 32 6.73 8.33 -4.58
CA MET A 32 7.47 7.12 -4.28
C MET A 32 7.00 5.89 -5.04
N LEU A 33 5.75 5.91 -5.51
CA LEU A 33 5.13 4.76 -6.16
C LEU A 33 4.95 4.96 -7.66
N SER A 34 5.64 5.94 -8.26
CA SER A 34 5.44 6.28 -9.68
C SER A 34 5.73 5.11 -10.62
N LYS A 35 6.74 4.29 -10.30
CA LYS A 35 7.11 3.13 -11.13
C LYS A 35 6.04 2.04 -11.12
N LEU A 36 5.14 2.07 -10.17
CA LEU A 36 4.11 1.05 -9.99
C LEU A 36 2.75 1.44 -10.57
N VAL A 37 2.64 2.65 -11.13
CA VAL A 37 1.39 3.09 -11.76
C VAL A 37 1.05 2.18 -12.93
N GLY A 38 -0.20 1.71 -12.96
CA GLY A 38 -0.67 0.75 -13.95
C GLY A 38 -0.47 -0.72 -13.56
N LYS A 39 0.21 -0.98 -12.46
CA LYS A 39 0.58 -2.34 -12.07
C LYS A 39 -0.29 -2.87 -10.95
N ARG A 40 -0.52 -4.19 -10.98
CA ARG A 40 -1.07 -4.91 -9.85
C ARG A 40 0.02 -5.09 -8.79
N VAL A 41 -0.32 -4.81 -7.53
CA VAL A 41 0.64 -4.86 -6.43
C VAL A 41 0.07 -5.65 -5.25
N ALA A 42 0.95 -6.28 -4.49
CA ALA A 42 0.60 -6.82 -3.19
C ALA A 42 0.56 -5.67 -2.17
N VAL A 43 -0.36 -5.75 -1.24
CA VAL A 43 -0.46 -4.82 -0.12
C VAL A 43 0.24 -5.44 1.08
N VAL A 44 1.36 -4.86 1.47
CA VAL A 44 2.21 -5.36 2.55
C VAL A 44 1.95 -4.54 3.79
N LYS A 45 1.30 -5.15 4.76
CA LYS A 45 0.98 -4.53 6.04
C LYS A 45 2.24 -4.48 6.90
N THR A 46 2.60 -3.28 7.35
CA THR A 46 3.71 -3.08 8.25
C THR A 46 3.22 -2.53 9.58
N ARG A 47 3.77 -3.04 10.67
CA ARG A 47 3.50 -2.61 12.04
C ARG A 47 4.78 -2.71 12.83
N ARG A 48 4.96 -1.78 13.76
CA ARG A 48 6.15 -1.77 14.62
C ARG A 48 6.28 -3.10 15.37
N GLY A 49 7.47 -3.70 15.32
CA GLY A 49 7.76 -4.93 16.05
C GLY A 49 7.14 -6.19 15.48
N LYS A 50 6.53 -6.10 14.27
CA LYS A 50 5.93 -7.25 13.59
C LYS A 50 6.58 -7.45 12.23
N ASN A 51 6.62 -8.71 11.79
CA ASN A 51 7.09 -9.01 10.44
C ASN A 51 6.09 -8.49 9.40
N PRO A 52 6.57 -7.97 8.26
CA PRO A 52 5.68 -7.54 7.17
C PRO A 52 4.81 -8.69 6.67
N THR A 53 3.52 -8.42 6.45
CA THR A 53 2.54 -9.43 6.08
C THR A 53 1.78 -8.97 4.84
N ILE A 54 1.68 -9.83 3.84
CA ILE A 54 0.83 -9.58 2.67
C ILE A 54 -0.59 -9.91 3.05
N VAL A 55 -1.51 -8.94 2.85
CA VAL A 55 -2.92 -9.10 3.25
C VAL A 55 -3.86 -9.07 2.05
N GLY A 56 -3.35 -8.83 0.86
CA GLY A 56 -4.13 -8.80 -0.36
C GLY A 56 -3.44 -8.05 -1.47
N TYR A 57 -4.22 -7.62 -2.45
CA TYR A 57 -3.73 -7.06 -3.70
C TYR A 57 -4.60 -5.89 -4.15
N GLY A 58 -4.05 -5.08 -5.05
CA GLY A 58 -4.79 -4.03 -5.74
C GLY A 58 -4.00 -3.58 -6.96
N ARG A 59 -4.59 -2.68 -7.75
CA ARG A 59 -3.92 -2.07 -8.89
C ARG A 59 -3.79 -0.58 -8.65
N ILE A 60 -2.62 -0.03 -8.89
CA ILE A 60 -2.42 1.43 -8.86
C ILE A 60 -2.81 1.96 -10.23
N LYS A 61 -3.95 2.65 -10.32
CA LYS A 61 -4.49 3.12 -11.60
C LYS A 61 -3.82 4.39 -12.09
N SER A 62 -3.59 5.34 -11.19
CA SER A 62 -3.11 6.67 -11.56
C SER A 62 -2.51 7.35 -10.36
N LYS A 63 -1.83 8.46 -10.62
CA LYS A 63 -1.29 9.31 -9.56
C LYS A 63 -1.65 10.77 -9.82
N LEU A 64 -1.72 11.56 -8.76
CA LEU A 64 -2.02 12.98 -8.83
C LEU A 64 -1.39 13.69 -7.64
N PHE A 65 -0.74 14.84 -7.89
CA PHE A 65 -0.28 15.70 -6.81
C PHE A 65 -1.35 16.73 -6.49
N VAL A 66 -1.66 16.91 -5.21
CA VAL A 66 -2.75 17.78 -4.77
C VAL A 66 -2.31 18.74 -3.68
N ASN A 67 -2.98 19.89 -3.62
CA ASN A 67 -2.85 20.85 -2.51
C ASN A 67 -3.86 20.50 -1.40
N VAL A 68 -3.87 21.32 -0.33
CA VAL A 68 -4.73 21.11 0.83
C VAL A 68 -6.22 21.11 0.44
N GLU A 69 -6.64 22.05 -0.39
CA GLU A 69 -8.04 22.18 -0.79
C GLU A 69 -8.49 21.01 -1.65
N GLU A 70 -7.66 20.57 -2.56
CA GLU A 70 -7.94 19.41 -3.40
C GLU A 70 -7.98 18.12 -2.58
N PHE A 71 -7.09 18.01 -1.59
CA PHE A 71 -7.07 16.85 -0.69
C PHE A 71 -8.39 16.69 0.07
N GLU A 72 -8.97 17.81 0.53
CA GLU A 72 -10.24 17.78 1.24
C GLU A 72 -11.36 17.13 0.41
N LEU A 73 -11.35 17.32 -0.89
CA LEU A 73 -12.35 16.74 -1.78
C LEU A 73 -12.30 15.22 -1.81
N VAL A 74 -11.16 14.62 -1.49
CA VAL A 74 -10.96 13.16 -1.55
C VAL A 74 -10.59 12.55 -0.20
N ARG A 75 -10.61 13.32 0.87
CA ARG A 75 -10.22 12.87 2.22
C ARG A 75 -10.88 11.55 2.60
N ASP A 76 -12.18 11.42 2.36
CA ASP A 76 -12.91 10.22 2.76
C ASP A 76 -12.37 8.96 2.08
N ALA A 77 -11.92 9.08 0.84
CA ALA A 77 -11.33 7.95 0.11
C ALA A 77 -9.95 7.56 0.64
N THR A 78 -9.29 8.45 1.37
CA THR A 78 -7.98 8.21 1.97
C THR A 78 -8.05 7.62 3.37
N LEU A 79 -9.17 7.78 4.07
CA LEU A 79 -9.39 7.46 5.48
C LEU A 79 -8.47 8.23 6.44
N ILE A 80 -7.81 9.28 5.97
CA ILE A 80 -6.87 10.06 6.80
C ILE A 80 -7.64 11.15 7.56
N PRO A 81 -7.64 11.10 8.90
CA PRO A 81 -8.30 12.15 9.69
C PRO A 81 -7.56 13.48 9.60
N LYS A 82 -8.31 14.57 9.75
CA LYS A 82 -7.70 15.89 9.88
C LYS A 82 -6.74 15.91 11.07
N GLY A 83 -5.57 16.50 10.87
CA GLY A 83 -4.55 16.61 11.91
C GLY A 83 -3.72 15.35 12.13
N SER A 84 -3.97 14.30 11.38
CA SER A 84 -3.13 13.10 11.39
C SER A 84 -1.73 13.42 10.89
N GLN A 85 -0.74 12.62 11.31
CA GLN A 85 0.63 12.73 10.77
C GLN A 85 0.69 12.52 9.26
N TYR A 86 -0.33 11.87 8.68
CA TYR A 86 -0.42 11.61 7.25
C TYR A 86 -1.26 12.65 6.50
N ASP A 87 -1.78 13.64 7.21
CA ASP A 87 -2.62 14.67 6.60
C ASP A 87 -1.84 15.49 5.57
N CYS A 88 -2.57 16.08 4.64
CA CYS A 88 -1.99 16.99 3.65
C CYS A 88 -1.66 18.33 4.30
N ASN A 89 -0.44 18.80 4.13
CA ASN A 89 -0.04 20.13 4.55
C ASN A 89 0.26 21.02 3.33
N ARG A 90 0.75 22.23 3.58
CA ARG A 90 1.05 23.22 2.52
C ARG A 90 2.02 22.71 1.44
N LYS A 91 2.78 21.65 1.73
CA LYS A 91 3.70 21.04 0.74
C LYS A 91 2.99 20.15 -0.24
N GLY A 92 1.70 19.87 -0.02
CA GLY A 92 0.91 19.00 -0.85
C GLY A 92 1.09 17.52 -0.54
N LYS A 93 0.47 16.69 -1.36
CA LYS A 93 0.46 15.25 -1.17
C LYS A 93 0.35 14.55 -2.52
N TRP A 94 1.07 13.44 -2.68
CA TRP A 94 0.87 12.54 -3.82
C TRP A 94 -0.23 11.55 -3.50
N LEU A 95 -1.17 11.41 -4.42
CA LEU A 95 -2.29 10.47 -4.33
C LEU A 95 -2.12 9.38 -5.38
N TYR A 96 -2.42 8.14 -4.98
CA TYR A 96 -2.40 6.98 -5.88
C TYR A 96 -3.76 6.32 -5.81
N ALA A 97 -4.50 6.40 -6.92
CA ALA A 97 -5.83 5.79 -7.00
C ALA A 97 -5.69 4.27 -7.10
N LEU A 98 -6.44 3.56 -6.29
CA LEU A 98 -6.41 2.11 -6.20
C LEU A 98 -7.70 1.51 -6.72
N ALA A 99 -7.57 0.36 -7.38
CA ALA A 99 -8.71 -0.39 -7.89
C ALA A 99 -8.43 -1.89 -7.75
N GLU A 100 -9.42 -2.69 -8.09
CA GLU A 100 -9.31 -4.15 -8.11
C GLU A 100 -8.81 -4.71 -6.77
N ALA A 101 -9.37 -4.19 -5.68
CA ALA A 101 -9.03 -4.64 -4.33
C ALA A 101 -9.37 -6.11 -4.17
N GLU A 102 -8.42 -6.88 -3.61
CA GLU A 102 -8.60 -8.31 -3.38
C GLU A 102 -7.96 -8.68 -2.06
N LYS A 103 -8.76 -9.23 -1.17
CA LYS A 103 -8.28 -9.71 0.11
C LYS A 103 -7.77 -11.14 -0.04
N CYS A 104 -6.70 -11.49 0.66
CA CYS A 104 -6.21 -12.87 0.68
C CYS A 104 -5.97 -13.32 2.12
N GLU A 105 -5.77 -14.61 2.29
CA GLU A 105 -5.31 -15.14 3.56
C GLU A 105 -3.92 -14.56 3.82
N PRO A 106 -3.67 -13.94 4.99
CA PRO A 106 -2.40 -13.30 5.26
C PRO A 106 -1.22 -14.27 5.20
N TYR A 107 -0.13 -13.82 4.60
CA TYR A 107 1.11 -14.61 4.58
C TYR A 107 2.33 -13.66 4.66
N PRO A 108 3.46 -14.17 5.17
CA PRO A 108 4.62 -13.30 5.39
C PRO A 108 5.26 -12.87 4.07
N LEU A 109 5.77 -11.63 4.05
CA LEU A 109 6.61 -11.20 2.94
C LEU A 109 7.87 -12.06 2.91
N PRO A 110 8.28 -12.59 1.74
CA PRO A 110 9.52 -13.36 1.64
C PRO A 110 10.73 -12.58 2.17
N LYS A 111 11.62 -13.25 2.89
CA LYS A 111 12.80 -12.61 3.48
C LYS A 111 13.77 -12.10 2.42
N ASN A 112 13.75 -12.71 1.23
CA ASN A 112 14.59 -12.29 0.11
C ASN A 112 13.96 -11.21 -0.76
N ALA A 113 12.83 -10.63 -0.36
CA ALA A 113 12.21 -9.53 -1.08
C ALA A 113 13.19 -8.36 -1.22
N LYS A 114 13.32 -7.85 -2.43
CA LYS A 114 14.16 -6.68 -2.70
C LYS A 114 13.39 -5.43 -2.33
N ARG A 115 13.86 -4.70 -1.32
CA ARG A 115 13.20 -3.50 -0.84
C ARG A 115 13.74 -2.26 -1.55
N HIS A 116 12.85 -1.35 -1.94
CA HIS A 116 13.17 -0.04 -2.48
C HIS A 116 12.81 1.00 -1.41
N GLY A 117 13.74 1.23 -0.50
CA GLY A 117 13.50 2.04 0.68
C GLY A 117 12.41 1.43 1.56
N ILE A 118 11.59 2.29 2.12
CA ILE A 118 10.46 1.89 2.97
C ILE A 118 9.12 1.93 2.23
N SER A 119 9.15 2.15 0.91
CA SER A 119 7.93 2.45 0.13
C SER A 119 7.38 1.24 -0.60
N TRP A 120 8.24 0.46 -1.25
CA TRP A 120 7.80 -0.68 -2.05
C TRP A 120 8.91 -1.72 -2.18
N CYS A 121 8.54 -2.88 -2.70
CA CYS A 121 9.47 -4.01 -2.85
C CYS A 121 9.14 -4.85 -4.07
N GLU A 122 10.07 -5.76 -4.40
CA GLU A 122 9.89 -6.78 -5.42
C GLU A 122 10.14 -8.13 -4.79
N PHE A 123 9.32 -9.12 -5.13
CA PHE A 123 9.54 -10.49 -4.68
C PHE A 123 9.03 -11.48 -5.72
N ASP A 124 9.53 -12.69 -5.65
CA ASP A 124 9.19 -13.74 -6.59
C ASP A 124 7.99 -14.53 -6.05
N PHE A 125 6.80 -14.17 -6.52
CA PHE A 125 5.58 -14.87 -6.15
C PHE A 125 5.61 -16.32 -6.59
N PHE A 126 6.15 -16.58 -7.79
CA PHE A 126 6.24 -17.93 -8.34
C PHE A 126 7.18 -18.80 -7.50
N HIS A 127 8.29 -18.23 -7.03
CA HIS A 127 9.23 -18.93 -6.17
C HIS A 127 8.58 -19.38 -4.87
N MET A 128 7.76 -18.52 -4.23
CA MET A 128 7.02 -18.89 -3.04
C MET A 128 6.08 -20.06 -3.31
N ASN A 129 5.31 -19.99 -4.39
CA ASN A 129 4.40 -21.06 -4.76
C ASN A 129 5.15 -22.35 -5.07
N GLY A 130 6.30 -22.25 -5.71
CA GLY A 130 7.18 -23.39 -6.00
C GLY A 130 7.67 -24.07 -4.72
N GLU A 131 8.05 -23.30 -3.73
CA GLU A 131 8.48 -23.81 -2.43
C GLU A 131 7.33 -24.58 -1.73
N GLU A 132 6.14 -24.00 -1.74
CA GLU A 132 4.96 -24.66 -1.17
C GLU A 132 4.66 -25.97 -1.88
N GLN A 133 4.72 -26.00 -3.20
CA GLN A 133 4.49 -27.18 -4.01
C GLN A 133 5.52 -28.28 -3.74
N ASN A 134 6.79 -27.88 -3.57
CA ASN A 134 7.87 -28.81 -3.30
C ASN A 134 7.76 -29.44 -1.92
N ASN A 135 7.16 -28.74 -0.98
CA ASN A 135 6.98 -29.20 0.39
C ASN A 135 5.67 -29.97 0.60
N GLY A 136 4.79 -29.89 -0.38
CA GLY A 136 3.51 -30.58 -0.36
C GLY A 136 3.55 -31.93 -1.02
#